data_e0b8431d473fe943ab74d604f2707f19
#
_entry.id   e0b8431d473fe943ab74d604f2707f19
#
_cell.length_a   1.000
_cell.length_b   1.000
_cell.length_c   1.000
_cell.angle_alpha   90.00
_cell.angle_beta   90.00
_cell.angle_gamma   90.00
#
_symmetry.space_group_name_H-M   'P 1'
#
loop_
_entity.id
_entity.type
_entity.pdbx_description
1 polymer ?
#
loop_
_entity_poly.entity_id
_entity_poly.type
_entity_poly.pdbx_seq_one_letter_code
_entity_poly.pdbx_strand_id
1 'polypeptide(L)'
;MRRKLSTPTAKTSRRLRTGAKKDYPLDQIRRHLETGPIVLVSSAWKGKTNIMTMGWHMMMEFTPALFGCYIWSGNHSFKMIRKAKECVINIPTIDLVNEVVGIGNSSGEKLDKFQKFGLTPVAAEKVEAPLIAECYANFECQLAEARMISRYGLFIWEVVKAHVATSPKNPQTLHYRGQGEFRVAGRTINLRKKFKPQNL
;
A
#
# COMPACT_ATOMS: atom_id res chain seq x y z
N MET A 1 -30.33 -40.27 23.04
CA MET A 1 -30.38 -38.81 22.89
C MET A 1 -29.11 -38.32 22.18
N ARG A 2 -29.17 -38.01 20.89
CA ARG A 2 -28.04 -37.47 20.10
C ARG A 2 -28.11 -35.94 20.11
N ARG A 3 -27.15 -35.29 20.75
CA ARG A 3 -26.98 -33.81 20.67
C ARG A 3 -26.55 -33.47 19.24
N LYS A 4 -27.38 -32.65 18.55
CA LYS A 4 -27.00 -31.98 17.28
C LYS A 4 -25.98 -30.89 17.61
N LEU A 5 -24.78 -31.05 17.10
CA LEU A 5 -23.80 -29.94 17.05
C LEU A 5 -24.29 -28.92 16.02
N SER A 6 -24.55 -27.71 16.48
CA SER A 6 -24.84 -26.56 15.63
C SER A 6 -23.52 -26.10 14.97
N THR A 7 -23.50 -26.10 13.66
CA THR A 7 -22.43 -25.51 12.83
C THR A 7 -22.35 -24.00 13.08
N PRO A 8 -21.16 -23.42 13.32
CA PRO A 8 -21.04 -21.97 13.44
C PRO A 8 -21.29 -21.32 12.07
N THR A 9 -22.32 -20.49 11.99
CA THR A 9 -22.56 -19.60 10.85
C THR A 9 -21.35 -18.68 10.67
N ALA A 10 -20.67 -18.76 9.53
CA ALA A 10 -19.62 -17.85 9.12
C ALA A 10 -20.17 -16.40 9.14
N LYS A 11 -19.73 -15.60 10.11
CA LYS A 11 -19.95 -14.16 10.10
C LYS A 11 -19.19 -13.60 8.92
N THR A 12 -19.87 -13.28 7.83
CA THR A 12 -19.36 -12.50 6.70
C THR A 12 -18.93 -11.14 7.27
N SER A 13 -17.64 -10.93 7.46
CA SER A 13 -17.13 -9.63 7.91
C SER A 13 -17.47 -8.61 6.82
N ARG A 14 -18.34 -7.68 7.15
CA ARG A 14 -18.71 -6.57 6.26
C ARG A 14 -17.49 -5.69 6.11
N ARG A 15 -16.73 -5.86 5.02
CA ARG A 15 -15.63 -4.96 4.66
C ARG A 15 -16.19 -3.53 4.63
N LEU A 16 -15.61 -2.65 5.45
CA LEU A 16 -15.95 -1.23 5.37
C LEU A 16 -15.53 -0.74 3.98
N ARG A 17 -16.53 -0.34 3.16
CA ARG A 17 -16.23 0.24 1.86
C ARG A 17 -15.55 1.58 2.09
N THR A 18 -14.35 1.77 1.54
CA THR A 18 -13.71 3.09 1.50
C THR A 18 -14.66 4.04 0.74
N GLY A 19 -14.80 5.27 1.23
CA GLY A 19 -15.54 6.32 0.52
C GLY A 19 -14.96 6.57 -0.87
N ALA A 20 -15.68 7.33 -1.70
CA ALA A 20 -15.18 7.73 -3.02
C ALA A 20 -13.82 8.41 -2.89
N LYS A 21 -12.87 8.00 -3.74
CA LYS A 21 -11.54 8.62 -3.81
C LYS A 21 -11.63 9.87 -4.68
N LYS A 22 -10.86 10.89 -4.28
CA LYS A 22 -10.71 12.14 -5.04
C LYS A 22 -9.25 12.35 -5.36
N ASP A 23 -9.00 13.20 -6.35
CA ASP A 23 -7.65 13.71 -6.60
C ASP A 23 -7.08 14.37 -5.33
N TYR A 24 -5.78 14.15 -5.09
CA TYR A 24 -5.16 14.57 -3.85
C TYR A 24 -3.83 15.29 -4.14
N PRO A 25 -3.54 16.43 -3.50
CA PRO A 25 -2.29 17.19 -3.70
C PRO A 25 -1.06 16.34 -3.42
N LEU A 26 -0.10 16.32 -4.37
CA LEU A 26 1.09 15.46 -4.27
C LEU A 26 2.01 15.84 -3.12
N ASP A 27 2.15 17.13 -2.81
CA ASP A 27 2.92 17.65 -1.66
C ASP A 27 2.36 17.22 -0.30
N GLN A 28 1.10 16.74 -0.25
CA GLN A 28 0.42 16.29 0.97
C GLN A 28 0.43 14.76 1.17
N ILE A 29 0.93 13.95 0.22
CA ILE A 29 0.92 12.48 0.33
C ILE A 29 1.73 11.99 1.54
N ARG A 30 2.74 12.74 1.98
CA ARG A 30 3.54 12.45 3.17
C ARG A 30 2.68 12.19 4.41
N ARG A 31 1.53 12.84 4.56
CA ARG A 31 0.61 12.66 5.69
C ARG A 31 0.08 11.23 5.80
N HIS A 32 0.15 10.44 4.72
CA HIS A 32 -0.26 9.04 4.66
C HIS A 32 0.91 8.06 4.71
N LEU A 33 2.13 8.48 4.33
CA LEU A 33 3.32 7.64 4.25
C LEU A 33 4.34 7.88 5.36
N GLU A 34 4.38 9.09 5.95
CA GLU A 34 5.39 9.49 6.95
C GLU A 34 5.33 8.65 8.23
N THR A 35 4.17 8.15 8.59
CA THR A 35 3.98 7.29 9.76
C THR A 35 4.51 5.87 9.57
N GLY A 36 5.00 5.53 8.37
CA GLY A 36 5.54 4.22 8.04
C GLY A 36 4.53 3.07 8.08
N PRO A 37 3.30 3.21 7.51
CA PRO A 37 2.35 2.09 7.46
C PRO A 37 2.86 0.97 6.55
N ILE A 38 2.36 -0.25 6.76
CA ILE A 38 2.46 -1.30 5.76
C ILE A 38 1.71 -0.86 4.51
N VAL A 39 2.33 -1.04 3.35
CA VAL A 39 1.73 -0.75 2.05
C VAL A 39 1.68 -1.99 1.16
N LEU A 40 0.75 -2.00 0.21
CA LEU A 40 0.71 -2.96 -0.88
C LEU A 40 1.26 -2.29 -2.14
N VAL A 41 2.27 -2.89 -2.76
CA VAL A 41 2.86 -2.39 -4.01
C VAL A 41 2.31 -3.21 -5.15
N SER A 42 1.49 -2.61 -5.99
CA SER A 42 1.05 -3.21 -7.24
C SER A 42 1.97 -2.85 -8.40
N SER A 43 2.12 -3.75 -9.33
CA SER A 43 3.00 -3.63 -10.49
C SER A 43 2.39 -4.32 -11.71
N ALA A 44 2.77 -3.87 -12.91
CA ALA A 44 2.41 -4.50 -14.16
C ALA A 44 3.63 -4.60 -15.08
N TRP A 45 3.71 -5.67 -15.85
CA TRP A 45 4.72 -5.84 -16.90
C TRP A 45 4.28 -6.90 -17.91
N LYS A 46 4.26 -6.51 -19.19
CA LYS A 46 3.88 -7.40 -20.32
C LYS A 46 2.52 -8.08 -20.08
N GLY A 47 1.52 -7.32 -19.68
CA GLY A 47 0.14 -7.78 -19.46
C GLY A 47 -0.07 -8.62 -18.18
N LYS A 48 0.97 -8.81 -17.36
CA LYS A 48 0.86 -9.49 -16.07
C LYS A 48 0.88 -8.47 -14.93
N THR A 49 0.01 -8.64 -13.95
CA THR A 49 -0.03 -7.83 -12.74
C THR A 49 0.45 -8.60 -11.52
N ASN A 50 0.92 -7.91 -10.50
CA ASN A 50 1.31 -8.51 -9.23
C ASN A 50 1.13 -7.53 -8.08
N ILE A 51 1.08 -8.05 -6.86
CA ILE A 51 1.04 -7.28 -5.61
C ILE A 51 2.09 -7.84 -4.65
N MET A 52 2.78 -6.95 -3.92
CA MET A 52 3.63 -7.33 -2.78
C MET A 52 3.31 -6.50 -1.55
N THR A 53 3.50 -7.08 -0.38
CA THR A 53 3.46 -6.36 0.90
C THR A 53 4.82 -5.76 1.18
N MET A 54 4.86 -4.50 1.64
CA MET A 54 6.09 -3.78 1.93
C MET A 54 5.95 -2.96 3.22
N GLY A 55 6.99 -3.00 4.05
CA GLY A 55 7.12 -2.17 5.26
C GLY A 55 8.37 -1.28 5.28
N TRP A 56 9.33 -1.52 4.40
CA TRP A 56 10.61 -0.79 4.40
C TRP A 56 10.59 0.33 3.37
N HIS A 57 10.09 1.47 3.80
CA HIS A 57 9.97 2.68 2.97
C HIS A 57 10.09 3.95 3.80
N MET A 58 10.30 5.08 3.13
CA MET A 58 10.38 6.40 3.75
C MET A 58 9.96 7.49 2.77
N MET A 59 9.43 8.59 3.30
CA MET A 59 9.32 9.85 2.57
C MET A 59 10.72 10.48 2.45
N MET A 60 11.01 11.10 1.31
CA MET A 60 12.30 11.73 1.03
C MET A 60 12.18 13.23 0.75
N GLU A 61 11.17 13.66 0.01
CA GLU A 61 10.96 15.07 -0.35
C GLU A 61 9.46 15.37 -0.56
N PHE A 62 9.08 16.61 -0.45
CA PHE A 62 7.71 17.08 -0.62
C PHE A 62 7.41 17.50 -2.07
N THR A 63 8.35 18.19 -2.70
CA THR A 63 8.20 18.72 -4.05
C THR A 63 9.53 18.66 -4.79
N PRO A 64 9.69 17.72 -5.77
CA PRO A 64 8.73 16.67 -6.13
C PRO A 64 8.48 15.69 -4.97
N ALA A 65 7.33 15.04 -4.98
CA ALA A 65 6.95 14.08 -3.93
C ALA A 65 7.77 12.79 -4.08
N LEU A 66 8.91 12.70 -3.39
CA LEU A 66 9.82 11.57 -3.47
C LEU A 66 9.61 10.59 -2.32
N PHE A 67 9.62 9.31 -2.69
CA PHE A 67 9.41 8.18 -1.82
C PHE A 67 10.47 7.11 -2.07
N GLY A 68 11.20 6.70 -1.04
CA GLY A 68 12.21 5.66 -1.09
C GLY A 68 11.72 4.33 -0.53
N CYS A 69 12.09 3.21 -1.16
CA CYS A 69 11.80 1.91 -0.60
C CYS A 69 12.87 0.86 -0.94
N TYR A 70 13.03 -0.11 -0.03
CA TYR A 70 13.87 -1.28 -0.27
C TYR A 70 13.02 -2.44 -0.77
N ILE A 71 13.43 -3.04 -1.88
CA ILE A 71 12.85 -4.29 -2.41
C ILE A 71 13.99 -5.30 -2.60
N TRP A 72 13.89 -6.45 -1.92
CA TRP A 72 14.88 -7.50 -2.05
C TRP A 72 14.88 -8.12 -3.46
N SER A 73 16.08 -8.31 -4.05
CA SER A 73 16.25 -8.82 -5.42
C SER A 73 15.69 -10.24 -5.64
N GLY A 74 15.53 -11.01 -4.56
CA GLY A 74 14.88 -12.33 -4.59
C GLY A 74 13.35 -12.28 -4.72
N ASN A 75 12.71 -11.14 -4.51
CA ASN A 75 11.27 -11.01 -4.68
C ASN A 75 10.87 -11.06 -6.16
N HIS A 76 9.82 -11.78 -6.48
CA HIS A 76 9.26 -11.80 -7.83
C HIS A 76 8.94 -10.39 -8.35
N SER A 77 8.36 -9.54 -7.49
CA SER A 77 8.04 -8.15 -7.78
C SER A 77 9.26 -7.30 -8.17
N PHE A 78 10.45 -7.58 -7.61
CA PHE A 78 11.67 -6.82 -7.91
C PHE A 78 11.97 -6.76 -9.41
N LYS A 79 11.94 -7.94 -10.07
CA LYS A 79 12.24 -8.04 -11.51
C LYS A 79 11.18 -7.31 -12.35
N MET A 80 9.91 -7.41 -11.95
CA MET A 80 8.80 -6.76 -12.63
C MET A 80 8.89 -5.24 -12.51
N ILE A 81 8.98 -4.71 -11.30
CA ILE A 81 9.06 -3.29 -10.98
C ILE A 81 10.28 -2.64 -11.61
N ARG A 82 11.45 -3.29 -11.53
CA ARG A 82 12.68 -2.79 -12.15
C ARG A 82 12.57 -2.63 -13.68
N LYS A 83 11.84 -3.52 -14.35
CA LYS A 83 11.61 -3.47 -15.80
C LYS A 83 10.54 -2.46 -16.18
N ALA A 84 9.46 -2.40 -15.44
CA ALA A 84 8.36 -1.46 -15.66
C ALA A 84 8.79 -0.03 -15.38
N LYS A 85 9.67 0.20 -14.40
CA LYS A 85 10.08 1.52 -13.89
C LYS A 85 8.91 2.32 -13.33
N GLU A 86 7.89 1.64 -12.86
CA GLU A 86 6.67 2.21 -12.30
C GLU A 86 6.00 1.23 -11.34
N CYS A 87 5.17 1.73 -10.47
CA CYS A 87 4.33 0.95 -9.56
C CYS A 87 3.22 1.81 -8.97
N VAL A 88 2.31 1.20 -8.23
CA VAL A 88 1.40 1.93 -7.35
C VAL A 88 1.63 1.52 -5.91
N ILE A 89 1.76 2.51 -5.03
CA ILE A 89 1.80 2.33 -3.58
C ILE A 89 0.37 2.46 -3.07
N ASN A 90 -0.16 1.38 -2.49
CA ASN A 90 -1.53 1.33 -1.99
C ASN A 90 -1.53 1.19 -0.48
N ILE A 91 -2.31 2.00 0.24
CA ILE A 91 -2.40 1.99 1.70
C ILE A 91 -3.62 1.17 2.13
N PRO A 92 -3.43 -0.06 2.66
CA PRO A 92 -4.50 -0.86 3.24
C PRO A 92 -4.88 -0.35 4.63
N THR A 93 -6.09 -0.70 5.07
CA THR A 93 -6.55 -0.55 6.46
C THR A 93 -6.60 -1.90 7.16
N ILE A 94 -6.96 -1.90 8.44
CA ILE A 94 -7.16 -3.12 9.26
C ILE A 94 -8.11 -4.12 8.60
N ASP A 95 -9.06 -3.66 7.79
CA ASP A 95 -10.03 -4.54 7.11
C ASP A 95 -9.37 -5.48 6.07
N LEU A 96 -8.13 -5.17 5.66
CA LEU A 96 -7.33 -5.96 4.72
C LEU A 96 -6.17 -6.70 5.39
N VAL A 97 -6.14 -6.82 6.71
CA VAL A 97 -4.99 -7.42 7.42
C VAL A 97 -4.67 -8.84 6.97
N ASN A 98 -5.68 -9.66 6.70
CA ASN A 98 -5.50 -11.04 6.24
C ASN A 98 -4.92 -11.09 4.81
N GLU A 99 -5.39 -10.21 3.94
CA GLU A 99 -4.88 -10.05 2.58
C GLU A 99 -3.43 -9.56 2.59
N VAL A 100 -3.11 -8.58 3.44
CA VAL A 100 -1.74 -8.05 3.63
C VAL A 100 -0.77 -9.18 4.01
N VAL A 101 -1.14 -10.01 4.99
CA VAL A 101 -0.32 -11.15 5.42
C VAL A 101 -0.25 -12.23 4.33
N GLY A 102 -1.38 -12.58 3.71
CA GLY A 102 -1.45 -13.60 2.65
C GLY A 102 -0.64 -13.22 1.42
N ILE A 103 -0.69 -11.95 0.99
CA ILE A 103 0.10 -11.40 -0.12
C ILE A 103 1.59 -11.49 0.20
N GLY A 104 2.00 -11.13 1.42
CA GLY A 104 3.39 -11.20 1.87
C GLY A 104 3.94 -12.64 1.88
N ASN A 105 3.10 -13.62 2.21
CA ASN A 105 3.45 -15.04 2.31
C ASN A 105 3.33 -15.80 0.97
N SER A 106 3.01 -15.14 -0.14
CA SER A 106 2.79 -15.78 -1.42
C SER A 106 3.62 -15.17 -2.55
N SER A 107 3.84 -15.93 -3.63
CA SER A 107 4.58 -15.46 -4.80
C SER A 107 3.63 -15.29 -5.99
N GLY A 108 3.67 -14.10 -6.62
CA GLY A 108 2.96 -13.83 -7.87
C GLY A 108 3.49 -14.59 -9.09
N GLU A 109 4.59 -15.33 -8.94
CA GLU A 109 5.05 -16.27 -9.94
C GLU A 109 4.11 -17.49 -10.07
N LYS A 110 3.49 -17.89 -8.95
CA LYS A 110 2.71 -19.12 -8.83
C LYS A 110 1.20 -18.89 -8.86
N LEU A 111 0.73 -17.67 -8.65
CA LEU A 111 -0.69 -17.37 -8.55
C LEU A 111 -1.01 -15.90 -8.90
N ASP A 112 -2.23 -15.68 -9.37
CA ASP A 112 -2.81 -14.34 -9.47
C ASP A 112 -3.26 -13.87 -8.08
N LYS A 113 -2.57 -12.86 -7.54
CA LYS A 113 -2.85 -12.35 -6.20
C LYS A 113 -4.12 -11.49 -6.15
N PHE A 114 -4.49 -10.79 -7.22
CA PHE A 114 -5.76 -10.07 -7.26
C PHE A 114 -6.93 -11.05 -7.12
N GLN A 115 -6.95 -12.09 -7.93
CA GLN A 115 -7.98 -13.13 -7.88
C GLN A 115 -7.95 -13.89 -6.54
N LYS A 116 -6.76 -14.33 -6.09
CA LYS A 116 -6.62 -15.16 -4.88
C LYS A 116 -7.12 -14.47 -3.62
N PHE A 117 -6.86 -13.16 -3.49
CA PHE A 117 -7.22 -12.38 -2.31
C PHE A 117 -8.50 -11.55 -2.50
N GLY A 118 -9.19 -11.71 -3.64
CA GLY A 118 -10.44 -11.02 -3.93
C GLY A 118 -10.27 -9.49 -3.93
N LEU A 119 -9.13 -9.00 -4.46
CA LEU A 119 -8.85 -7.58 -4.63
C LEU A 119 -9.22 -7.15 -6.03
N THR A 120 -9.73 -5.92 -6.15
CA THR A 120 -10.21 -5.37 -7.42
C THR A 120 -9.15 -4.46 -8.04
N PRO A 121 -8.54 -4.85 -9.19
CA PRO A 121 -7.66 -3.95 -9.91
C PRO A 121 -8.48 -2.86 -10.61
N VAL A 122 -8.04 -1.60 -10.46
CA VAL A 122 -8.61 -0.45 -11.15
C VAL A 122 -7.52 0.19 -12.00
N ALA A 123 -7.84 0.59 -13.23
CA ALA A 123 -6.88 1.25 -14.11
C ALA A 123 -6.36 2.54 -13.47
N ALA A 124 -5.05 2.74 -13.51
CA ALA A 124 -4.40 3.98 -13.11
C ALA A 124 -4.46 5.02 -14.23
N GLU A 125 -4.15 6.29 -13.91
CA GLU A 125 -4.19 7.39 -14.89
C GLU A 125 -2.82 7.65 -15.53
N LYS A 126 -1.72 7.38 -14.82
CA LYS A 126 -0.35 7.76 -15.21
C LYS A 126 0.59 6.57 -15.38
N VAL A 127 0.21 5.38 -14.92
CA VAL A 127 1.04 4.18 -14.95
C VAL A 127 0.22 2.96 -15.38
N GLU A 128 0.89 1.90 -15.85
CA GLU A 128 0.25 0.63 -16.23
C GLU A 128 -0.13 -0.22 -15.00
N ALA A 129 0.59 -0.02 -13.88
CA ALA A 129 0.32 -0.75 -12.65
C ALA A 129 -1.06 -0.39 -12.09
N PRO A 130 -1.93 -1.36 -11.75
CA PRO A 130 -3.29 -1.07 -11.30
C PRO A 130 -3.33 -0.52 -9.87
N LEU A 131 -4.32 0.33 -9.58
CA LEU A 131 -4.74 0.67 -8.22
C LEU A 131 -5.44 -0.54 -7.59
N ILE A 132 -5.44 -0.63 -6.26
CA ILE A 132 -6.25 -1.58 -5.49
C ILE A 132 -7.47 -0.84 -4.94
N ALA A 133 -8.67 -1.18 -5.42
CA ALA A 133 -9.90 -0.44 -5.08
C ALA A 133 -10.19 -0.41 -3.58
N GLU A 134 -9.91 -1.49 -2.86
CA GLU A 134 -10.18 -1.67 -1.43
C GLU A 134 -9.23 -0.88 -0.53
N CYS A 135 -8.08 -0.42 -1.05
CA CYS A 135 -7.14 0.38 -0.29
C CYS A 135 -7.65 1.81 -0.06
N TYR A 136 -7.31 2.37 1.09
CA TYR A 136 -7.69 3.73 1.48
C TYR A 136 -7.09 4.79 0.57
N ALA A 137 -5.83 4.62 0.17
CA ALA A 137 -5.14 5.52 -0.74
C ALA A 137 -4.31 4.74 -1.76
N ASN A 138 -4.08 5.35 -2.94
CA ASN A 138 -3.27 4.79 -4.01
C ASN A 138 -2.41 5.92 -4.58
N PHE A 139 -1.11 5.69 -4.68
CA PHE A 139 -0.13 6.64 -5.20
C PHE A 139 0.57 6.04 -6.42
N GLU A 140 0.36 6.64 -7.58
CA GLU A 140 0.98 6.23 -8.84
C GLU A 140 2.41 6.76 -8.87
N CYS A 141 3.37 5.88 -9.12
CA CYS A 141 4.79 6.18 -8.95
C CYS A 141 5.57 5.86 -10.23
N GLN A 142 6.45 6.78 -10.62
CA GLN A 142 7.46 6.57 -11.66
C GLN A 142 8.85 6.57 -11.04
N LEU A 143 9.78 5.78 -11.61
CA LEU A 143 11.13 5.63 -11.10
C LEU A 143 11.93 6.93 -11.32
N ALA A 144 12.28 7.62 -10.24
CA ALA A 144 13.08 8.83 -10.27
C ALA A 144 14.59 8.55 -10.33
N GLU A 145 15.05 7.50 -9.63
CA GLU A 145 16.48 7.17 -9.56
C GLU A 145 16.73 5.66 -9.52
N ALA A 146 17.62 5.16 -10.36
CA ALA A 146 17.90 3.73 -10.56
C ALA A 146 19.28 3.27 -10.09
N ARG A 147 20.24 4.18 -9.85
CA ARG A 147 21.64 3.84 -9.55
C ARG A 147 21.81 3.00 -8.29
N MET A 148 20.91 3.17 -7.33
CA MET A 148 20.97 2.47 -6.05
C MET A 148 20.31 1.09 -6.07
N ILE A 149 19.58 0.74 -7.13
CA ILE A 149 18.80 -0.52 -7.20
C ILE A 149 19.71 -1.74 -7.21
N SER A 150 20.73 -1.75 -8.08
CA SER A 150 21.57 -2.95 -8.27
C SER A 150 22.40 -3.29 -7.04
N ARG A 151 22.87 -2.28 -6.29
CA ARG A 151 23.76 -2.47 -5.12
C ARG A 151 23.00 -2.63 -3.81
N TYR A 152 21.89 -1.87 -3.64
CA TYR A 152 21.22 -1.77 -2.36
C TYR A 152 19.74 -2.19 -2.40
N GLY A 153 19.18 -2.52 -3.58
CA GLY A 153 17.75 -2.78 -3.70
C GLY A 153 16.88 -1.55 -3.41
N LEU A 154 17.48 -0.35 -3.37
CA LEU A 154 16.82 0.90 -3.05
C LEU A 154 16.26 1.52 -4.33
N PHE A 155 14.94 1.67 -4.36
CA PHE A 155 14.20 2.36 -5.40
C PHE A 155 13.80 3.75 -4.87
N ILE A 156 13.96 4.78 -5.70
CA ILE A 156 13.48 6.13 -5.41
C ILE A 156 12.43 6.46 -6.46
N TRP A 157 11.23 6.76 -5.99
CA TRP A 157 10.04 7.01 -6.78
C TRP A 157 9.63 8.46 -6.70
N GLU A 158 9.14 9.00 -7.79
CA GLU A 158 8.33 10.20 -7.81
C GLU A 158 6.86 9.80 -7.85
N VAL A 159 6.05 10.31 -6.93
CA VAL A 159 4.61 10.15 -6.95
C VAL A 159 4.03 11.16 -7.93
N VAL A 160 3.47 10.66 -9.03
CA VAL A 160 2.96 11.48 -10.13
C VAL A 160 1.43 11.68 -10.09
N LYS A 161 0.74 10.88 -9.29
CA LYS A 161 -0.71 10.98 -9.04
C LYS A 161 -1.07 10.36 -7.71
N ALA A 162 -2.01 10.95 -7.00
CA ALA A 162 -2.47 10.46 -5.70
C ALA A 162 -4.00 10.45 -5.63
N HIS A 163 -4.53 9.34 -5.13
CA HIS A 163 -5.96 9.13 -4.89
C HIS A 163 -6.16 8.76 -3.43
N VAL A 164 -6.95 9.53 -2.69
CA VAL A 164 -7.21 9.29 -1.27
C VAL A 164 -8.70 9.28 -1.00
N ALA A 165 -9.18 8.26 -0.29
CA ALA A 165 -10.57 8.16 0.10
C ALA A 165 -10.97 9.33 1.01
N THR A 166 -12.17 9.85 0.81
CA THR A 166 -12.71 10.97 1.61
C THR A 166 -13.18 10.53 3.00
N SER A 167 -13.33 9.23 3.21
CA SER A 167 -13.77 8.61 4.48
C SER A 167 -13.13 7.21 4.62
N PRO A 168 -12.76 6.80 5.86
CA PRO A 168 -12.80 7.58 7.11
C PRO A 168 -11.71 8.67 7.15
N LYS A 169 -11.91 9.75 7.91
CA LYS A 169 -10.88 10.82 8.08
C LYS A 169 -9.60 10.31 8.75
N ASN A 170 -9.71 9.32 9.62
CA ASN A 170 -8.60 8.69 10.34
C ASN A 170 -8.64 7.18 10.05
N PRO A 171 -8.01 6.72 8.95
CA PRO A 171 -7.97 5.30 8.63
C PRO A 171 -7.13 4.52 9.66
N GLN A 172 -7.58 3.34 9.99
CA GLN A 172 -6.82 2.41 10.85
C GLN A 172 -5.77 1.68 10.00
N THR A 173 -4.63 2.32 9.76
CA THR A 173 -3.50 1.73 9.03
C THR A 173 -2.75 0.71 9.88
N LEU A 174 -2.03 -0.19 9.22
CA LEU A 174 -1.27 -1.29 9.81
C LEU A 174 0.21 -0.93 9.89
N HIS A 175 0.87 -1.22 11.02
CA HIS A 175 2.29 -0.98 11.24
C HIS A 175 2.94 -2.27 11.77
N TYR A 176 3.78 -2.91 10.96
CA TYR A 176 4.40 -4.19 11.29
C TYR A 176 5.58 -4.01 12.25
N ARG A 177 5.63 -4.87 13.29
CA ARG A 177 6.67 -4.84 14.32
C ARG A 177 7.63 -6.04 14.26
N GLY A 178 7.45 -6.92 13.31
CA GLY A 178 8.16 -8.20 13.28
C GLY A 178 7.36 -9.33 13.96
N GLN A 179 7.77 -10.56 13.72
CA GLN A 179 7.24 -11.78 14.35
C GLN A 179 5.71 -11.95 14.30
N GLY A 180 5.07 -11.42 13.22
CA GLY A 180 3.63 -11.50 13.06
C GLY A 180 2.81 -10.47 13.83
N GLU A 181 3.46 -9.54 14.54
CA GLU A 181 2.79 -8.51 15.31
C GLU A 181 2.56 -7.24 14.49
N PHE A 182 1.35 -6.68 14.59
CA PHE A 182 0.98 -5.39 13.99
C PHE A 182 0.49 -4.43 15.09
N ARG A 183 0.82 -3.15 14.93
CA ARG A 183 0.09 -2.04 15.54
C ARG A 183 -0.90 -1.48 14.56
N VAL A 184 -2.05 -1.08 15.06
CA VAL A 184 -3.09 -0.39 14.28
C VAL A 184 -3.07 1.08 14.67
N ALA A 185 -3.11 1.98 13.67
CA ALA A 185 -3.19 3.41 13.93
C ALA A 185 -4.44 3.72 14.77
N GLY A 186 -4.23 4.44 15.85
CA GLY A 186 -5.26 4.76 16.84
C GLY A 186 -5.68 6.23 16.80
N ARG A 187 -5.90 6.79 17.99
CA ARG A 187 -6.42 8.16 18.16
C ARG A 187 -5.45 9.22 17.60
N THR A 188 -5.97 10.13 16.78
CA THR A 188 -5.25 11.31 16.31
C THR A 188 -5.27 12.43 17.36
N ILE A 189 -4.12 13.04 17.63
CA ILE A 189 -3.96 14.19 18.51
C ILE A 189 -3.53 15.38 17.64
N ASN A 190 -4.22 16.52 17.76
CA ASN A 190 -3.88 17.73 17.05
C ASN A 190 -3.13 18.70 17.98
N LEU A 191 -1.84 18.91 17.72
CA LEU A 191 -0.98 19.83 18.45
C LEU A 191 -0.49 21.00 17.58
N ARG A 192 -1.18 21.31 16.47
CA ARG A 192 -0.80 22.33 15.49
C ARG A 192 -0.42 23.66 16.15
N LYS A 193 -1.15 24.10 17.18
CA LYS A 193 -0.89 25.37 17.90
C LYS A 193 0.45 25.42 18.64
N LYS A 194 1.12 24.26 18.85
CA LYS A 194 2.43 24.16 19.52
C LYS A 194 3.60 24.20 18.54
N PHE A 195 3.33 24.07 17.24
CA PHE A 195 4.36 24.09 16.20
C PHE A 195 4.64 25.50 15.74
N LYS A 196 5.90 25.80 15.41
CA LYS A 196 6.28 27.02 14.71
C LYS A 196 5.71 26.99 13.29
N PRO A 197 5.25 28.12 12.71
CA PRO A 197 4.62 28.14 11.38
C PRO A 197 5.45 27.50 10.27
N GLN A 198 6.79 27.70 10.30
CA GLN A 198 7.71 27.13 9.31
C GLN A 198 7.87 25.60 9.39
N ASN A 199 7.34 24.96 10.42
CA ASN A 199 7.43 23.51 10.64
C ASN A 199 6.07 22.82 10.39
N LEU A 200 5.08 23.54 9.87
CA LEU A 200 3.74 23.05 9.51
C LEU A 200 3.62 22.87 7.99
#